data_d31f64b26e1bb78f4fae9f7388e0926d
#
_entry.id   d31f64b26e1bb78f4fae9f7388e0926d
#
_cell.length_a   1.000
_cell.length_b   1.000
_cell.length_c   1.000
_cell.angle_alpha   90.00
_cell.angle_beta   90.00
_cell.angle_gamma   90.00
#
_symmetry.space_group_name_H-M   'P 1'
#
loop_
_entity.id
_entity.type
_entity.pdbx_description
1 polymer ?
#
loop_
_entity_poly.entity_id
_entity_poly.type
_entity_poly.pdbx_seq_one_letter_code
_entity_poly.pdbx_strand_id
1 'polypeptide(L)'
;TDNSRATRYVNRVTNRENLEASNAFFAELVREIHARGMKVILDGVFNHCGSFNKWLDREKIYHANGGYEDGAFLSKESPYRSFFGFRDENGWPDNTSYEGWWDYDTLPKLNYEGSEELYDYILGIAAKWVSAPYYVDGWRLDVAADLGHSSEFNHKFWRDFRKAVKTANPEALILAEHYGDPKDWLEKGDQWDTVMNYDAFMEPVTWFLTGMQKHSDDYRQDLLGNAESFWGAMG
;
A
#
# COMPACT_ATOMS: atom_id res chain seq x y z
N THR A 1 7.00 -14.86 -10.40
CA THR A 1 7.83 -16.02 -10.00
C THR A 1 7.33 -16.48 -8.64
N ASP A 2 6.90 -17.73 -8.55
CA ASP A 2 6.48 -18.34 -7.29
C ASP A 2 7.71 -18.59 -6.40
N ASN A 3 7.80 -17.87 -5.29
CA ASN A 3 8.87 -17.99 -4.29
C ASN A 3 8.45 -18.84 -3.07
N SER A 4 7.23 -19.39 -3.06
CA SER A 4 6.68 -20.12 -1.90
C SER A 4 7.52 -21.32 -1.47
N ARG A 5 8.26 -21.92 -2.41
CA ARG A 5 9.16 -23.08 -2.16
C ARG A 5 10.63 -22.69 -1.95
N ALA A 6 10.97 -21.41 -2.02
CA ALA A 6 12.35 -20.96 -1.80
C ALA A 6 12.66 -20.92 -0.30
N THR A 7 13.44 -21.86 0.20
CA THR A 7 13.78 -22.03 1.63
C THR A 7 14.23 -20.70 2.27
N ARG A 8 15.07 -19.93 1.59
CA ARG A 8 15.54 -18.62 2.08
C ARG A 8 14.39 -17.64 2.25
N TYR A 9 13.46 -17.60 1.30
CA TYR A 9 12.29 -16.72 1.36
C TYR A 9 11.35 -17.13 2.49
N VAL A 10 10.99 -18.41 2.57
CA VAL A 10 10.13 -18.96 3.62
C VAL A 10 10.71 -18.64 5.01
N ASN A 11 12.00 -18.93 5.25
CA ASN A 11 12.65 -18.63 6.54
C ASN A 11 12.63 -17.12 6.86
N ARG A 12 12.76 -16.25 5.87
CA ARG A 12 12.73 -14.80 6.07
C ARG A 12 11.37 -14.32 6.55
N VAL A 13 10.27 -14.88 6.05
CA VAL A 13 8.91 -14.39 6.35
C VAL A 13 8.26 -15.14 7.52
N THR A 14 8.68 -16.36 7.83
CA THR A 14 8.06 -17.18 8.89
C THR A 14 8.87 -17.27 10.18
N ASN A 15 10.19 -17.08 10.15
CA ASN A 15 11.01 -17.12 11.35
C ASN A 15 10.95 -15.79 12.09
N ARG A 16 10.44 -15.80 13.33
CA ARG A 16 10.22 -14.58 14.14
C ARG A 16 11.55 -13.90 14.52
N GLU A 17 12.58 -14.65 14.84
CA GLU A 17 13.89 -14.09 15.18
C GLU A 17 14.50 -13.35 13.98
N ASN A 18 14.35 -13.89 12.77
CA ASN A 18 14.79 -13.23 11.55
C ASN A 18 13.99 -11.94 11.27
N LEU A 19 12.68 -11.93 11.55
CA LEU A 19 11.85 -10.73 11.41
C LEU A 19 12.27 -9.65 12.41
N GLU A 20 12.52 -10.01 13.68
CA GLU A 20 12.99 -9.08 14.71
C GLU A 20 14.38 -8.54 14.38
N ALA A 21 15.32 -9.40 13.97
CA ALA A 21 16.64 -8.98 13.53
C ALA A 21 16.58 -8.04 12.30
N SER A 22 15.69 -8.31 11.35
CA SER A 22 15.47 -7.44 10.20
C SER A 22 14.91 -6.07 10.59
N ASN A 23 13.97 -6.04 11.54
CA ASN A 23 13.42 -4.79 12.05
C ASN A 23 14.48 -3.96 12.81
N ALA A 24 15.32 -4.60 13.63
CA ALA A 24 16.42 -3.95 14.32
C ALA A 24 17.45 -3.38 13.34
N PHE A 25 17.82 -4.15 12.33
CA PHE A 25 18.73 -3.70 11.28
C PHE A 25 18.14 -2.54 10.46
N PHE A 26 16.82 -2.57 10.19
CA PHE A 26 16.16 -1.47 9.49
C PHE A 26 16.20 -0.17 10.31
N ALA A 27 15.96 -0.22 11.61
CA ALA A 27 16.07 0.96 12.48
C ALA A 27 17.50 1.53 12.47
N GLU A 28 18.53 0.67 12.46
CA GLU A 28 19.92 1.10 12.31
C GLU A 28 20.18 1.74 10.94
N LEU A 29 19.66 1.13 9.86
CA LEU A 29 19.78 1.66 8.50
C LEU A 29 19.19 3.07 8.39
N VAL A 30 17.98 3.28 8.94
CA VAL A 30 17.33 4.61 8.93
C VAL A 30 18.21 5.64 9.67
N ARG A 31 18.74 5.28 10.84
CA ARG A 31 19.65 6.16 11.60
C ARG A 31 20.89 6.54 10.78
N GLU A 32 21.49 5.57 10.07
CA GLU A 32 22.67 5.80 9.24
C GLU A 32 22.37 6.65 8.00
N ILE A 33 21.16 6.52 7.44
CA ILE A 33 20.66 7.36 6.34
C ILE A 33 20.51 8.81 6.83
N HIS A 34 19.86 9.00 7.99
CA HIS A 34 19.70 10.33 8.61
C HIS A 34 21.03 11.00 8.93
N ALA A 35 22.02 10.23 9.43
CA ALA A 35 23.35 10.75 9.68
C ALA A 35 24.06 11.31 8.44
N ARG A 36 23.60 10.93 7.25
CA ARG A 36 24.08 11.43 5.94
C ARG A 36 23.19 12.53 5.36
N GLY A 37 22.22 13.06 6.12
CA GLY A 37 21.31 14.10 5.69
C GLY A 37 20.22 13.63 4.69
N MET A 38 20.03 12.33 4.54
CA MET A 38 18.99 11.76 3.67
C MET A 38 17.72 11.44 4.46
N LYS A 39 16.61 11.28 3.75
CA LYS A 39 15.29 10.95 4.29
C LYS A 39 14.83 9.57 3.78
N VAL A 40 13.94 8.94 4.56
CA VAL A 40 13.38 7.62 4.24
C VAL A 40 11.87 7.71 4.14
N ILE A 41 11.32 7.41 2.97
CA ILE A 41 9.89 7.27 2.74
C ILE A 41 9.59 5.79 2.50
N LEU A 42 8.67 5.21 3.28
CA LEU A 42 8.23 3.83 3.08
C LEU A 42 7.10 3.73 2.08
N ASP A 43 7.10 2.67 1.31
CA ASP A 43 5.97 2.30 0.46
C ASP A 43 4.90 1.58 1.28
N GLY A 44 3.71 2.16 1.34
CA GLY A 44 2.56 1.68 2.08
C GLY A 44 1.50 1.10 1.14
N VAL A 45 1.55 -0.22 0.90
CA VAL A 45 0.54 -0.94 0.13
C VAL A 45 -0.59 -1.33 1.08
N PHE A 46 -1.59 -0.45 1.23
CA PHE A 46 -2.68 -0.63 2.19
C PHE A 46 -4.01 -1.02 1.54
N ASN A 47 -4.17 -0.86 0.23
CA ASN A 47 -5.39 -1.27 -0.48
C ASN A 47 -5.54 -2.81 -0.55
N HIS A 48 -4.44 -3.52 -0.71
CA HIS A 48 -4.38 -4.97 -0.86
C HIS A 48 -3.13 -5.53 -0.20
N CYS A 49 -3.01 -6.85 -0.15
CA CYS A 49 -1.76 -7.50 0.25
C CYS A 49 -1.36 -8.54 -0.80
N GLY A 50 -0.19 -9.18 -0.63
CA GLY A 50 0.14 -10.36 -1.45
C GLY A 50 -0.63 -11.58 -0.96
N SER A 51 -1.01 -12.48 -1.87
CA SER A 51 -1.72 -13.73 -1.54
C SER A 51 -0.97 -14.63 -0.55
N PHE A 52 0.36 -14.49 -0.49
CA PHE A 52 1.22 -15.18 0.46
C PHE A 52 1.29 -14.52 1.86
N ASN A 53 0.60 -13.41 2.09
CA ASN A 53 0.55 -12.79 3.42
C ASN A 53 -0.10 -13.75 4.41
N LYS A 54 0.41 -13.80 5.65
CA LYS A 54 -0.07 -14.70 6.70
C LYS A 54 -1.59 -14.62 6.97
N TRP A 55 -2.20 -13.49 6.67
CA TRP A 55 -3.64 -13.29 6.88
C TRP A 55 -4.49 -14.09 5.89
N LEU A 56 -4.01 -14.26 4.65
CA LEU A 56 -4.67 -15.11 3.65
C LEU A 56 -4.03 -16.50 3.58
N ASP A 57 -2.69 -16.55 3.48
CA ASP A 57 -1.84 -17.74 3.38
C ASP A 57 -2.26 -18.72 2.26
N ARG A 58 -2.62 -18.17 1.10
CA ARG A 58 -3.02 -18.97 -0.07
C ARG A 58 -1.94 -20.00 -0.46
N GLU A 59 -0.69 -19.63 -0.37
CA GLU A 59 0.46 -20.48 -0.67
C GLU A 59 0.84 -21.44 0.47
N LYS A 60 0.08 -21.42 1.59
CA LYS A 60 0.25 -22.32 2.75
C LYS A 60 1.64 -22.27 3.39
N ILE A 61 2.30 -21.13 3.28
CA ILE A 61 3.69 -20.94 3.79
C ILE A 61 3.69 -20.94 5.31
N TYR A 62 2.76 -20.20 5.92
CA TYR A 62 2.69 -20.07 7.38
C TYR A 62 2.08 -21.31 8.02
N HIS A 63 1.03 -21.87 7.43
CA HIS A 63 0.45 -23.13 7.85
C HIS A 63 1.48 -24.27 7.87
N ALA A 64 2.26 -24.45 6.79
CA ALA A 64 3.26 -25.50 6.67
C ALA A 64 4.43 -25.37 7.67
N ASN A 65 4.75 -24.15 8.12
CA ASN A 65 5.87 -23.92 9.05
C ASN A 65 5.45 -23.91 10.53
N GLY A 66 4.15 -24.01 10.83
CA GLY A 66 3.61 -24.08 12.18
C GLY A 66 3.80 -22.80 13.01
N GLY A 67 3.14 -22.73 14.15
CA GLY A 67 3.24 -21.61 15.08
C GLY A 67 2.53 -20.32 14.63
N TYR A 68 1.73 -20.40 13.58
CA TYR A 68 0.85 -19.35 13.08
C TYR A 68 -0.59 -19.85 13.04
N GLU A 69 -1.53 -18.94 13.18
CA GLU A 69 -2.95 -19.22 12.93
C GLU A 69 -3.17 -19.51 11.44
N ASP A 70 -4.19 -20.30 11.13
CA ASP A 70 -4.57 -20.55 9.75
C ASP A 70 -5.01 -19.25 9.06
N GLY A 71 -4.51 -19.01 7.85
CA GLY A 71 -4.94 -17.88 7.02
C GLY A 71 -6.40 -18.02 6.58
N ALA A 72 -6.99 -16.90 6.20
CA ALA A 72 -8.40 -16.84 5.79
C ALA A 72 -8.73 -17.67 4.54
N PHE A 73 -7.73 -18.00 3.73
CA PHE A 73 -7.90 -18.91 2.59
C PHE A 73 -8.17 -20.36 3.04
N LEU A 74 -7.53 -20.76 4.13
CA LEU A 74 -7.54 -22.16 4.60
C LEU A 74 -8.76 -22.48 5.44
N SER A 75 -9.22 -21.55 6.28
CA SER A 75 -10.26 -21.80 7.26
C SER A 75 -11.27 -20.67 7.37
N LYS A 76 -12.55 -21.02 7.48
CA LYS A 76 -13.63 -20.08 7.78
C LYS A 76 -13.51 -19.51 9.19
N GLU A 77 -12.93 -20.28 10.11
CA GLU A 77 -12.71 -19.95 11.52
C GLU A 77 -11.41 -19.14 11.73
N SER A 78 -10.69 -18.83 10.64
CA SER A 78 -9.48 -18.01 10.72
C SER A 78 -9.75 -16.68 11.44
N PRO A 79 -8.88 -16.25 12.37
CA PRO A 79 -8.99 -14.92 12.97
C PRO A 79 -8.89 -13.79 11.96
N TYR A 80 -8.34 -14.06 10.78
CA TYR A 80 -8.20 -13.09 9.68
C TYR A 80 -9.36 -13.14 8.68
N ARG A 81 -10.42 -13.92 8.95
CA ARG A 81 -11.55 -14.11 8.01
C ARG A 81 -12.19 -12.78 7.58
N SER A 82 -12.38 -11.87 8.53
CA SER A 82 -13.00 -10.56 8.27
C SER A 82 -12.12 -9.58 7.52
N PHE A 83 -10.80 -9.86 7.40
CA PHE A 83 -9.85 -9.01 6.69
C PHE A 83 -10.04 -9.04 5.18
N PHE A 84 -10.81 -10.00 4.67
CA PHE A 84 -11.10 -10.19 3.25
C PHE A 84 -12.60 -10.37 2.99
N GLY A 85 -13.07 -9.87 1.85
CA GLY A 85 -14.41 -10.16 1.34
C GLY A 85 -14.41 -11.49 0.58
N PHE A 86 -15.27 -12.44 0.99
CA PHE A 86 -15.46 -13.69 0.26
C PHE A 86 -16.86 -13.74 -0.32
N ARG A 87 -16.98 -14.20 -1.56
CA ARG A 87 -18.26 -14.31 -2.29
C ARG A 87 -18.99 -15.63 -2.01
N ASP A 88 -18.24 -16.71 -1.67
CA ASP A 88 -18.78 -18.04 -1.36
C ASP A 88 -18.50 -18.42 0.09
N GLU A 89 -19.53 -18.45 0.91
CA GLU A 89 -19.45 -18.83 2.32
C GLU A 89 -19.31 -20.35 2.55
N ASN A 90 -19.37 -21.17 1.51
CA ASN A 90 -19.20 -22.61 1.56
C ASN A 90 -17.90 -23.08 0.85
N GLY A 91 -17.08 -22.14 0.39
CA GLY A 91 -15.89 -22.45 -0.41
C GLY A 91 -14.69 -23.01 0.37
N TRP A 92 -14.76 -23.12 1.70
CA TRP A 92 -13.69 -23.70 2.52
C TRP A 92 -13.69 -25.23 2.54
N PRO A 93 -12.50 -25.82 2.71
CA PRO A 93 -11.18 -25.19 2.77
C PRO A 93 -10.69 -24.70 1.41
N ASP A 94 -9.64 -23.87 1.41
CA ASP A 94 -9.02 -23.34 0.19
C ASP A 94 -9.96 -22.43 -0.63
N ASN A 95 -10.60 -21.48 0.07
CA ASN A 95 -11.60 -20.61 -0.53
C ASN A 95 -10.98 -19.56 -1.45
N THR A 96 -11.16 -19.72 -2.76
CA THR A 96 -10.66 -18.84 -3.83
C THR A 96 -11.59 -17.67 -4.15
N SER A 97 -12.74 -17.55 -3.48
CA SER A 97 -13.77 -16.56 -3.81
C SER A 97 -13.52 -15.18 -3.19
N TYR A 98 -12.34 -14.94 -2.61
CA TYR A 98 -11.99 -13.63 -2.06
C TYR A 98 -11.87 -12.56 -3.13
N GLU A 99 -12.12 -11.33 -2.75
CA GLU A 99 -11.99 -10.17 -3.61
C GLU A 99 -10.52 -9.85 -3.87
N GLY A 100 -10.14 -9.66 -5.14
CA GLY A 100 -8.84 -9.17 -5.57
C GLY A 100 -8.92 -7.73 -6.07
N TRP A 101 -7.87 -6.94 -5.88
CA TRP A 101 -7.75 -5.64 -6.55
C TRP A 101 -7.65 -5.88 -8.06
N TRP A 102 -8.56 -5.26 -8.83
CA TRP A 102 -8.77 -5.50 -10.26
C TRP A 102 -8.95 -7.00 -10.61
N ASP A 103 -9.60 -7.75 -9.71
CA ASP A 103 -9.81 -9.21 -9.84
C ASP A 103 -8.52 -10.05 -9.91
N TYR A 104 -7.34 -9.47 -9.58
CA TYR A 104 -6.11 -10.25 -9.46
C TYR A 104 -6.12 -11.08 -8.16
N ASP A 105 -6.08 -12.39 -8.31
CA ASP A 105 -6.07 -13.34 -7.19
C ASP A 105 -4.76 -13.33 -6.37
N THR A 106 -3.70 -12.74 -6.91
CA THR A 106 -2.43 -12.52 -6.22
C THR A 106 -2.40 -11.25 -5.40
N LEU A 107 -3.42 -10.40 -5.52
CA LEU A 107 -3.55 -9.10 -4.86
C LEU A 107 -4.89 -9.01 -4.09
N PRO A 108 -5.08 -9.85 -3.05
CA PRO A 108 -6.32 -9.86 -2.26
C PRO A 108 -6.58 -8.48 -1.64
N LYS A 109 -7.78 -7.94 -1.89
CA LYS A 109 -8.22 -6.64 -1.39
C LYS A 109 -8.53 -6.71 0.10
N LEU A 110 -8.10 -5.70 0.85
CA LEU A 110 -8.33 -5.61 2.30
C LEU A 110 -9.72 -5.01 2.60
N ASN A 111 -10.47 -5.68 3.46
CA ASN A 111 -11.86 -5.35 3.80
C ASN A 111 -11.95 -4.56 5.11
N TYR A 112 -11.62 -3.29 5.05
CA TYR A 112 -11.64 -2.41 6.22
C TYR A 112 -13.06 -2.12 6.75
N GLU A 113 -14.05 -2.04 5.86
CA GLU A 113 -15.45 -1.84 6.26
C GLU A 113 -16.02 -3.05 7.01
N GLY A 114 -15.47 -4.24 6.77
CA GLY A 114 -15.87 -5.47 7.43
C GLY A 114 -15.04 -5.85 8.65
N SER A 115 -13.98 -5.09 8.99
CA SER A 115 -13.07 -5.44 10.09
C SER A 115 -12.47 -4.24 10.79
N GLU A 116 -13.01 -3.91 11.95
CA GLU A 116 -12.46 -2.88 12.84
C GLU A 116 -11.05 -3.26 13.33
N GLU A 117 -10.80 -4.55 13.58
CA GLU A 117 -9.47 -5.03 13.97
C GLU A 117 -8.41 -4.75 12.89
N LEU A 118 -8.70 -5.01 11.62
CA LEU A 118 -7.81 -4.67 10.51
C LEU A 118 -7.60 -3.16 10.43
N TYR A 119 -8.68 -2.39 10.56
CA TYR A 119 -8.65 -0.93 10.51
C TYR A 119 -7.68 -0.36 11.56
N ASP A 120 -7.87 -0.75 12.81
CA ASP A 120 -7.04 -0.28 13.93
C ASP A 120 -5.59 -0.78 13.82
N TYR A 121 -5.40 -2.02 13.36
CA TYR A 121 -4.08 -2.58 13.14
C TYR A 121 -3.28 -1.75 12.12
N ILE A 122 -3.89 -1.38 11.00
CA ILE A 122 -3.20 -0.59 9.97
C ILE A 122 -2.93 0.83 10.44
N LEU A 123 -3.84 1.48 11.17
CA LEU A 123 -3.55 2.78 11.79
C LEU A 123 -2.40 2.69 12.80
N GLY A 124 -2.32 1.61 13.56
CA GLY A 124 -1.18 1.31 14.43
C GLY A 124 0.15 1.16 13.65
N ILE A 125 0.12 0.47 12.50
CA ILE A 125 1.28 0.36 11.60
C ILE A 125 1.70 1.72 11.06
N ALA A 126 0.74 2.54 10.65
CA ALA A 126 1.01 3.89 10.13
C ALA A 126 1.81 4.75 11.13
N ALA A 127 1.41 4.72 12.40
CA ALA A 127 2.08 5.44 13.49
C ALA A 127 3.43 4.79 13.89
N LYS A 128 3.49 3.45 13.92
CA LYS A 128 4.66 2.70 14.38
C LYS A 128 5.94 3.04 13.61
N TRP A 129 5.89 3.06 12.29
CA TRP A 129 7.08 3.23 11.48
C TRP A 129 7.63 4.66 11.47
N VAL A 130 6.78 5.66 11.71
CA VAL A 130 7.21 7.07 11.79
C VAL A 130 7.68 7.46 13.19
N SER A 131 7.61 6.57 14.18
CA SER A 131 8.03 6.78 15.57
C SER A 131 9.21 5.88 15.96
N ALA A 132 9.62 5.97 17.23
CA ALA A 132 10.69 5.14 17.79
C ALA A 132 10.38 3.65 17.59
N PRO A 133 11.38 2.81 17.29
CA PRO A 133 12.80 3.13 17.05
C PRO A 133 13.12 3.45 15.57
N TYR A 134 12.12 3.43 14.66
CA TYR A 134 12.34 3.50 13.22
C TYR A 134 12.53 4.93 12.72
N TYR A 135 11.63 5.85 13.10
CA TYR A 135 11.68 7.26 12.71
C TYR A 135 11.77 7.50 11.19
N VAL A 136 11.07 6.71 10.39
CA VAL A 136 10.99 7.02 8.94
C VAL A 136 10.30 8.36 8.74
N ASP A 137 10.63 9.05 7.64
CA ASP A 137 10.21 10.42 7.38
C ASP A 137 8.84 10.52 6.68
N GLY A 138 8.23 9.40 6.37
CA GLY A 138 6.89 9.40 5.78
C GLY A 138 6.51 8.13 5.04
N TRP A 139 5.34 8.22 4.40
CA TRP A 139 4.72 7.16 3.62
C TRP A 139 4.49 7.60 2.17
N ARG A 140 4.83 6.74 1.22
CA ARG A 140 4.23 6.74 -0.11
C ARG A 140 3.09 5.73 -0.08
N LEU A 141 1.89 6.14 -0.46
CA LEU A 141 0.67 5.34 -0.37
C LEU A 141 0.33 4.80 -1.76
N ASP A 142 0.47 3.48 -1.92
CA ASP A 142 0.17 2.76 -3.15
C ASP A 142 -1.33 2.80 -3.45
N VAL A 143 -1.71 3.14 -4.67
CA VAL A 143 -3.09 3.22 -5.19
C VAL A 143 -4.09 3.78 -4.17
N ALA A 144 -3.74 4.90 -3.55
CA ALA A 144 -4.42 5.43 -2.37
C ALA A 144 -5.92 5.72 -2.59
N ALA A 145 -6.32 6.12 -3.79
CA ALA A 145 -7.71 6.38 -4.13
C ALA A 145 -8.58 5.13 -4.20
N ASP A 146 -7.98 3.94 -4.41
CA ASP A 146 -8.70 2.66 -4.57
C ASP A 146 -9.01 1.99 -3.23
N LEU A 147 -8.46 2.50 -2.11
CA LEU A 147 -8.66 1.90 -0.80
C LEU A 147 -10.12 2.00 -0.34
N GLY A 148 -10.65 0.87 0.16
CA GLY A 148 -12.04 0.74 0.59
C GLY A 148 -12.99 0.46 -0.58
N HIS A 149 -14.30 0.48 -0.30
CA HIS A 149 -15.34 0.16 -1.28
C HIS A 149 -16.25 1.36 -1.60
N SER A 150 -16.01 2.49 -0.94
CA SER A 150 -16.71 3.75 -1.22
C SER A 150 -15.80 4.96 -1.07
N SER A 151 -16.11 6.02 -1.82
CA SER A 151 -15.39 7.30 -1.71
C SER A 151 -15.50 7.89 -0.30
N GLU A 152 -16.66 7.80 0.34
CA GLU A 152 -16.87 8.28 1.71
C GLU A 152 -15.94 7.56 2.69
N PHE A 153 -15.85 6.23 2.59
CA PHE A 153 -14.95 5.44 3.43
C PHE A 153 -13.48 5.77 3.14
N ASN A 154 -13.08 5.88 1.88
CA ASN A 154 -11.73 6.26 1.48
C ASN A 154 -11.30 7.56 2.16
N HIS A 155 -12.11 8.61 2.02
CA HIS A 155 -11.81 9.89 2.65
C HIS A 155 -11.77 9.83 4.19
N LYS A 156 -12.65 9.03 4.81
CA LYS A 156 -12.62 8.80 6.26
C LYS A 156 -11.31 8.14 6.67
N PHE A 157 -10.93 7.06 5.99
CA PHE A 157 -9.71 6.31 6.29
C PHE A 157 -8.46 7.20 6.20
N TRP A 158 -8.32 8.00 5.16
CA TRP A 158 -7.14 8.86 5.00
C TRP A 158 -7.09 10.00 6.03
N ARG A 159 -8.21 10.49 6.51
CA ARG A 159 -8.22 11.42 7.66
C ARG A 159 -7.72 10.76 8.94
N ASP A 160 -8.20 9.55 9.22
CA ASP A 160 -7.79 8.81 10.41
C ASP A 160 -6.32 8.37 10.32
N PHE A 161 -5.86 7.95 9.13
CA PHE A 161 -4.47 7.65 8.83
C PHE A 161 -3.56 8.88 9.07
N ARG A 162 -3.93 10.02 8.52
CA ARG A 162 -3.21 11.28 8.76
C ARG A 162 -3.14 11.60 10.25
N LYS A 163 -4.25 11.49 10.95
CA LYS A 163 -4.29 11.74 12.40
C LYS A 163 -3.32 10.83 13.14
N ALA A 164 -3.30 9.53 12.82
CA ALA A 164 -2.37 8.58 13.44
C ALA A 164 -0.90 8.94 13.15
N VAL A 165 -0.56 9.19 11.88
CA VAL A 165 0.80 9.55 11.44
C VAL A 165 1.26 10.87 12.07
N LYS A 166 0.46 11.94 11.95
CA LYS A 166 0.86 13.28 12.42
C LYS A 166 0.86 13.40 13.95
N THR A 167 0.10 12.56 14.65
CA THR A 167 0.18 12.47 16.11
C THR A 167 1.50 11.81 16.55
N ALA A 168 1.95 10.79 15.82
CA ALA A 168 3.20 10.09 16.10
C ALA A 168 4.45 10.89 15.66
N ASN A 169 4.36 11.54 14.51
CA ASN A 169 5.43 12.38 13.95
C ASN A 169 4.80 13.48 13.07
N PRO A 170 4.69 14.73 13.58
CA PRO A 170 4.09 15.85 12.81
C PRO A 170 4.80 16.14 11.49
N GLU A 171 6.10 15.88 11.40
CA GLU A 171 6.93 16.16 10.23
C GLU A 171 6.87 15.03 9.16
N ALA A 172 6.28 13.87 9.48
CA ALA A 172 6.22 12.76 8.53
C ALA A 172 5.37 13.11 7.32
N LEU A 173 5.93 12.92 6.12
CA LEU A 173 5.25 13.17 4.84
C LEU A 173 4.22 12.06 4.54
N ILE A 174 3.08 12.46 3.99
CA ILE A 174 2.08 11.55 3.43
C ILE A 174 1.95 11.87 1.94
N LEU A 175 2.60 11.04 1.11
CA LEU A 175 2.67 11.17 -0.34
C LEU A 175 1.81 10.08 -0.97
N ALA A 176 0.74 10.41 -1.67
CA ALA A 176 -0.12 9.43 -2.29
C ALA A 176 0.23 9.15 -3.76
N GLU A 177 0.14 7.90 -4.18
CA GLU A 177 0.03 7.58 -5.59
C GLU A 177 -1.41 7.80 -6.02
N HIS A 178 -1.60 8.71 -6.95
CA HIS A 178 -2.89 9.03 -7.54
C HIS A 178 -2.71 9.55 -8.95
N TYR A 179 -3.56 9.07 -9.85
CA TYR A 179 -3.69 9.55 -11.23
C TYR A 179 -4.94 10.42 -11.32
N GLY A 180 -4.85 11.56 -12.00
CA GLY A 180 -5.92 12.52 -12.12
C GLY A 180 -5.92 13.61 -11.04
N ASP A 181 -7.01 14.36 -10.93
CA ASP A 181 -7.13 15.51 -10.03
C ASP A 181 -7.18 15.09 -8.54
N PRO A 182 -6.17 15.43 -7.72
CA PRO A 182 -6.13 15.04 -6.31
C PRO A 182 -6.87 16.03 -5.38
N LYS A 183 -7.60 16.99 -5.92
CA LYS A 183 -8.19 18.09 -5.18
C LYS A 183 -8.99 17.65 -3.95
N ASP A 184 -9.82 16.63 -4.10
CA ASP A 184 -10.71 16.14 -3.02
C ASP A 184 -9.94 15.63 -1.79
N TRP A 185 -8.69 15.23 -1.95
CA TRP A 185 -7.83 14.78 -0.85
C TRP A 185 -6.87 15.84 -0.34
N LEU A 186 -6.55 16.85 -1.15
CA LEU A 186 -5.56 17.88 -0.80
C LEU A 186 -6.17 19.18 -0.31
N GLU A 187 -7.34 19.58 -0.81
CA GLU A 187 -7.93 20.90 -0.63
C GLU A 187 -8.06 21.33 0.84
N LYS A 188 -8.43 20.37 1.72
CA LYS A 188 -8.64 20.66 3.14
C LYS A 188 -7.39 20.49 4.00
N GLY A 189 -6.34 19.88 3.47
CA GLY A 189 -5.12 19.58 4.21
C GLY A 189 -5.29 18.56 5.34
N ASP A 190 -6.37 17.76 5.30
CA ASP A 190 -6.74 16.82 6.37
C ASP A 190 -6.52 15.34 5.99
N GLN A 191 -5.97 15.05 4.79
CA GLN A 191 -5.73 13.71 4.28
C GLN A 191 -4.27 13.55 3.84
N TRP A 192 -3.96 13.63 2.55
CA TRP A 192 -2.60 13.56 2.05
C TRP A 192 -1.90 14.93 2.15
N ASP A 193 -0.57 14.94 2.19
CA ASP A 193 0.22 16.17 2.09
C ASP A 193 0.47 16.55 0.64
N THR A 194 0.65 15.52 -0.22
CA THR A 194 0.95 15.69 -1.65
C THR A 194 0.69 14.39 -2.40
N VAL A 195 0.80 14.44 -3.72
CA VAL A 195 0.70 13.27 -4.60
C VAL A 195 1.95 13.11 -5.46
N MET A 196 2.15 11.90 -5.99
CA MET A 196 3.09 11.67 -7.09
C MET A 196 2.57 12.45 -8.30
N ASN A 197 3.38 13.39 -8.77
CA ASN A 197 2.93 14.39 -9.75
C ASN A 197 2.99 13.84 -11.18
N TYR A 198 2.06 12.95 -11.49
CA TYR A 198 1.94 12.36 -12.82
C TYR A 198 1.39 13.37 -13.83
N ASP A 199 0.24 13.98 -13.54
CA ASP A 199 -0.51 14.80 -14.49
C ASP A 199 0.08 16.19 -14.71
N ALA A 200 0.59 16.84 -13.65
CA ALA A 200 1.10 18.21 -13.76
C ALA A 200 2.62 18.29 -14.00
N PHE A 201 3.36 17.19 -13.93
CA PHE A 201 4.80 17.20 -14.17
C PHE A 201 5.27 16.08 -15.10
N MET A 202 5.08 14.81 -14.71
CA MET A 202 5.66 13.68 -15.47
C MET A 202 5.13 13.62 -16.91
N GLU A 203 3.83 13.66 -17.08
CA GLU A 203 3.22 13.57 -18.41
C GLU A 203 3.53 14.81 -19.26
N PRO A 204 3.30 16.05 -18.81
CA PRO A 204 3.61 17.24 -19.62
C PRO A 204 5.09 17.32 -20.02
N VAL A 205 6.00 16.99 -19.11
CA VAL A 205 7.44 16.96 -19.42
C VAL A 205 7.76 15.88 -20.45
N THR A 206 7.18 14.69 -20.29
CA THR A 206 7.37 13.60 -21.26
C THR A 206 6.83 13.98 -22.64
N TRP A 207 5.64 14.55 -22.71
CA TRP A 207 5.03 15.02 -23.96
C TRP A 207 5.90 16.08 -24.65
N PHE A 208 6.38 17.05 -23.87
CA PHE A 208 7.23 18.11 -24.40
C PHE A 208 8.55 17.56 -24.96
N LEU A 209 9.22 16.65 -24.23
CA LEU A 209 10.52 16.12 -24.64
C LEU A 209 10.43 15.09 -25.75
N THR A 210 9.39 14.29 -25.80
CA THR A 210 9.22 13.21 -26.79
C THR A 210 8.36 13.60 -27.98
N GLY A 211 7.60 14.70 -27.87
CA GLY A 211 6.60 15.08 -28.85
C GLY A 211 5.39 14.14 -28.92
N MET A 212 5.24 13.25 -27.96
CA MET A 212 4.18 12.24 -27.91
C MET A 212 3.41 12.28 -26.61
N GLN A 213 2.09 12.37 -26.67
CA GLN A 213 1.24 12.16 -25.54
C GLN A 213 1.06 10.65 -25.32
N LYS A 214 1.46 10.18 -24.15
CA LYS A 214 1.32 8.78 -23.74
C LYS A 214 0.21 8.68 -22.70
N HIS A 215 -0.93 8.11 -23.08
CA HIS A 215 -1.95 7.71 -22.13
C HIS A 215 -1.90 6.20 -21.93
N SER A 216 -1.53 5.77 -20.73
CA SER A 216 -1.53 4.36 -20.34
C SER A 216 -0.98 3.41 -21.41
N ASP A 217 -1.66 2.34 -21.74
CA ASP A 217 -1.24 1.36 -22.76
C ASP A 217 -1.65 1.73 -24.20
N ASP A 218 -2.46 2.78 -24.37
CA ASP A 218 -2.85 3.29 -25.67
C ASP A 218 -1.85 4.33 -26.18
N TYR A 219 -0.99 3.93 -27.10
CA TYR A 219 -0.14 4.83 -27.85
C TYR A 219 -0.97 5.67 -28.82
N ARG A 220 -1.48 6.82 -28.37
CA ARG A 220 -2.06 7.80 -29.28
C ARG A 220 -0.92 8.60 -29.91
N GLN A 221 -0.64 8.32 -31.17
CA GLN A 221 0.36 9.05 -31.95
C GLN A 221 -0.06 10.46 -32.39
N ASP A 222 -1.29 10.88 -32.05
CA ASP A 222 -1.96 12.01 -32.70
C ASP A 222 -1.84 13.33 -31.91
N LEU A 223 -1.29 13.34 -30.71
CA LEU A 223 -1.10 14.55 -29.92
C LEU A 223 0.38 14.80 -29.70
N LEU A 224 0.90 15.76 -30.43
CA LEU A 224 2.25 16.26 -30.23
C LEU A 224 2.29 17.15 -28.99
N GLY A 225 3.09 16.77 -27.99
CA GLY A 225 3.42 17.66 -26.90
C GLY A 225 4.18 18.89 -27.42
N ASN A 226 3.74 20.06 -27.02
CA ASN A 226 4.38 21.33 -27.36
C ASN A 226 4.42 22.29 -26.16
N ALA A 227 5.05 23.44 -26.30
CA ALA A 227 5.19 24.39 -25.22
C ALA A 227 3.85 24.86 -24.64
N GLU A 228 2.83 24.98 -25.49
CA GLU A 228 1.49 25.44 -25.07
C GLU A 228 0.79 24.37 -24.23
N SER A 229 0.82 23.08 -24.67
CA SER A 229 0.27 21.98 -23.90
C SER A 229 1.02 21.76 -22.58
N PHE A 230 2.34 21.95 -22.58
CA PHE A 230 3.17 21.89 -21.37
C PHE A 230 2.77 22.98 -20.36
N TRP A 231 2.67 24.23 -20.81
CA TRP A 231 2.28 25.33 -19.92
C TRP A 231 0.84 25.21 -19.44
N GLY A 232 -0.07 24.76 -20.29
CA GLY A 232 -1.47 24.54 -19.91
C GLY A 232 -1.65 23.47 -18.85
N ALA A 233 -0.79 22.45 -18.81
CA ALA A 233 -0.83 21.40 -17.79
C ALA A 233 -0.13 21.78 -16.48
N MET A 234 0.77 22.79 -16.52
CA MET A 234 1.51 23.25 -15.34
C MET A 234 0.80 24.36 -14.55
N GLY A 235 -0.21 24.99 -15.12
CA GLY A 235 -0.97 26.10 -14.53
C GLY A 235 -2.27 25.68 -13.94
#